data_445493b684ffd6792bafe2e0773627e3
#
_entry.id   445493b684ffd6792bafe2e0773627e3
#
_cell.length_a   1.000
_cell.length_b   1.000
_cell.length_c   1.000
_cell.angle_alpha   90.00
_cell.angle_beta   90.00
_cell.angle_gamma   90.00
#
_symmetry.space_group_name_H-M   'P 1'
#
loop_
_entity.id
_entity.type
_entity.pdbx_description
1 polymer ?
#
loop_
_entity_poly.entity_id
_entity_poly.type
_entity_poly.pdbx_seq_one_letter_code
_entity_poly.pdbx_strand_id
1 'polypeptide(L)'
;YASIKDEKLKIYKPKKYLKLPLGEKSALVTKIEKRILKLSSFKRTFQELEISKKILLEMRSVSKKNGSKFVLIFLNKLSPEKSDLYAEFLKKNSIQYINCHFPSGKQYRVIGEGHPNGTAHKYVANCIYDKLISKIN
;
A
#
# COMPACT_ATOMS: atom_id res chain seq x y z
N TYR A 1 8.14 8.38 -7.97
CA TYR A 1 8.44 7.06 -7.44
C TYR A 1 9.55 7.15 -6.38
N ALA A 2 9.63 6.16 -5.51
CA ALA A 2 10.67 6.08 -4.49
C ALA A 2 11.66 4.94 -4.81
N SER A 3 12.91 5.11 -4.41
CA SER A 3 13.92 4.05 -4.41
C SER A 3 14.86 4.21 -3.22
N ILE A 4 15.58 3.13 -2.88
CA ILE A 4 16.64 3.20 -1.87
C ILE A 4 17.97 3.35 -2.62
N LYS A 5 18.71 4.40 -2.29
CA LYS A 5 20.06 4.63 -2.76
C LYS A 5 20.92 5.06 -1.58
N ASP A 6 22.06 4.40 -1.38
CA ASP A 6 22.98 4.66 -0.25
C ASP A 6 22.23 4.61 1.10
N GLU A 7 21.41 3.55 1.30
CA GLU A 7 20.57 3.31 2.46
C GLU A 7 19.49 4.40 2.73
N LYS A 8 19.42 5.43 1.92
CA LYS A 8 18.45 6.54 2.07
C LYS A 8 17.30 6.40 1.09
N LEU A 9 16.10 6.74 1.58
CA LEU A 9 14.92 6.86 0.73
C LEU A 9 15.06 8.10 -0.15
N LYS A 10 15.08 7.91 -1.47
CA LYS A 10 15.06 9.00 -2.46
C LYS A 10 13.72 9.01 -3.17
N ILE A 11 13.08 10.17 -3.17
CA ILE A 11 11.81 10.40 -3.87
C ILE A 11 12.12 11.08 -5.20
N TYR A 12 11.60 10.54 -6.27
CA TYR A 12 11.79 11.04 -7.63
C TYR A 12 10.47 11.53 -8.21
N LYS A 13 10.54 12.51 -9.08
CA LYS A 13 9.39 12.91 -9.89
C LYS A 13 8.87 11.72 -10.70
N PRO A 14 7.57 11.65 -10.99
CA PRO A 14 7.02 10.62 -11.86
C PRO A 14 7.78 10.57 -13.18
N LYS A 15 8.19 9.37 -13.59
CA LYS A 15 8.74 9.20 -14.95
C LYS A 15 7.61 9.35 -15.95
N LYS A 16 7.85 10.09 -17.02
CA LYS A 16 6.96 10.05 -18.17
C LYS A 16 6.94 8.62 -18.70
N TYR A 17 5.75 8.05 -18.82
CA TYR A 17 5.61 6.74 -19.46
C TYR A 17 6.00 6.86 -20.92
N LEU A 18 6.66 5.83 -21.43
CA LEU A 18 6.89 5.69 -22.87
C LEU A 18 5.53 5.58 -23.54
N LYS A 19 5.15 6.62 -24.28
CA LYS A 19 4.00 6.58 -25.18
C LYS A 19 4.51 6.35 -26.57
N LEU A 20 4.14 5.21 -27.17
CA LEU A 20 4.44 4.94 -28.56
C LEU A 20 3.47 5.71 -29.46
N PRO A 21 3.90 6.12 -30.67
CA PRO A 21 2.97 6.67 -31.66
C PRO A 21 1.81 5.70 -31.89
N LEU A 22 0.59 6.22 -31.96
CA LEU A 22 -0.64 5.44 -32.12
C LEU A 22 -1.05 4.56 -30.91
N GLY A 23 -0.41 4.68 -29.74
CA GLY A 23 -0.77 3.89 -28.54
C GLY A 23 -2.23 4.03 -28.14
N GLU A 24 -2.82 5.21 -28.29
CA GLU A 24 -4.25 5.47 -27.99
C GLU A 24 -5.21 5.03 -29.12
N LYS A 25 -4.69 4.77 -30.32
CA LYS A 25 -5.49 4.45 -31.53
C LYS A 25 -5.35 3.00 -31.99
N SER A 26 -4.36 2.26 -31.49
CA SER A 26 -4.09 0.88 -31.91
C SER A 26 -3.99 -0.04 -30.70
N ALA A 27 -4.89 -1.02 -30.63
CA ALA A 27 -4.87 -2.06 -29.58
C ALA A 27 -3.55 -2.86 -29.56
N LEU A 28 -2.92 -3.05 -30.73
CA LEU A 28 -1.63 -3.74 -30.83
C LEU A 28 -0.52 -2.91 -30.17
N VAL A 29 -0.45 -1.62 -30.46
CA VAL A 29 0.56 -0.70 -29.89
C VAL A 29 0.36 -0.60 -28.38
N THR A 30 -0.89 -0.45 -27.92
CA THR A 30 -1.22 -0.47 -26.47
C THR A 30 -0.76 -1.78 -25.80
N LYS A 31 -0.91 -2.91 -26.47
CA LYS A 31 -0.47 -4.22 -25.92
C LYS A 31 1.06 -4.31 -25.84
N ILE A 32 1.77 -3.75 -26.80
CA ILE A 32 3.24 -3.67 -26.81
C ILE A 32 3.70 -2.74 -25.68
N GLU A 33 3.13 -1.54 -25.53
CA GLU A 33 3.43 -0.63 -24.42
C GLU A 33 3.26 -1.30 -23.06
N LYS A 34 2.14 -1.99 -22.83
CA LYS A 34 1.87 -2.73 -21.59
C LYS A 34 2.91 -3.82 -21.33
N ARG A 35 3.39 -4.52 -22.36
CA ARG A 35 4.47 -5.52 -22.21
C ARG A 35 5.80 -4.89 -21.84
N ILE A 36 6.18 -3.80 -22.50
CA ILE A 36 7.42 -3.06 -22.19
C ILE A 36 7.36 -2.54 -20.73
N LEU A 37 6.24 -1.96 -20.33
CA LEU A 37 6.03 -1.50 -18.97
C LEU A 37 6.12 -2.64 -17.95
N LYS A 38 5.54 -3.81 -18.24
CA LYS A 38 5.61 -4.99 -17.39
C LYS A 38 7.04 -5.51 -17.22
N LEU A 39 7.83 -5.57 -18.30
CA LEU A 39 9.24 -5.96 -18.26
C LEU A 39 10.08 -4.96 -17.45
N SER A 40 9.81 -3.66 -17.58
CA SER A 40 10.50 -2.61 -16.82
C SER A 40 10.09 -2.60 -15.34
N SER A 41 8.90 -3.09 -15.00
CA SER A 41 8.43 -3.17 -13.61
C SER A 41 9.02 -4.35 -12.84
N PHE A 42 9.45 -5.41 -13.52
CA PHE A 42 9.99 -6.62 -12.87
C PHE A 42 11.22 -6.33 -11.99
N LYS A 43 12.07 -5.38 -12.38
CA LYS A 43 13.22 -4.95 -11.56
C LYS A 43 12.84 -4.16 -10.30
N ARG A 44 11.58 -3.73 -10.14
CA ARG A 44 11.12 -2.91 -9.00
C ARG A 44 10.67 -3.74 -7.81
N THR A 45 10.24 -4.97 -8.04
CA THR A 45 9.58 -5.82 -7.02
C THR A 45 10.49 -6.14 -5.83
N PHE A 46 11.80 -6.25 -6.05
CA PHE A 46 12.76 -6.58 -4.99
C PHE A 46 12.95 -5.47 -3.94
N GLN A 47 12.65 -4.22 -4.27
CA GLN A 47 12.82 -3.10 -3.33
C GLN A 47 11.50 -2.63 -2.69
N GLU A 48 10.35 -3.13 -3.16
CA GLU A 48 9.04 -2.63 -2.72
C GLU A 48 8.82 -2.77 -1.22
N LEU A 49 9.20 -3.92 -0.66
CA LEU A 49 9.07 -4.16 0.78
C LEU A 49 9.95 -3.20 1.59
N GLU A 50 11.21 -3.06 1.20
CA GLU A 50 12.15 -2.19 1.91
C GLU A 50 11.81 -0.71 1.76
N ILE A 51 11.34 -0.31 0.58
CA ILE A 51 10.84 1.05 0.35
C ILE A 51 9.62 1.31 1.24
N SER A 52 8.65 0.38 1.31
CA SER A 52 7.46 0.55 2.14
C SER A 52 7.80 0.63 3.63
N LYS A 53 8.74 -0.19 4.11
CA LYS A 53 9.24 -0.11 5.49
C LYS A 53 9.87 1.26 5.79
N LYS A 54 10.71 1.79 4.90
CA LYS A 54 11.33 3.11 5.09
C LYS A 54 10.31 4.24 5.04
N ILE A 55 9.31 4.16 4.18
CA ILE A 55 8.19 5.12 4.16
C ILE A 55 7.43 5.11 5.49
N LEU A 56 7.12 3.93 6.04
CA LEU A 56 6.44 3.82 7.33
C LEU A 56 7.25 4.44 8.48
N LEU A 57 8.57 4.25 8.49
CA LEU A 57 9.45 4.89 9.47
C LEU A 57 9.45 6.41 9.35
N GLU A 58 9.49 6.93 8.13
CA GLU A 58 9.45 8.37 7.88
C GLU A 58 8.11 8.96 8.30
N MET A 59 6.99 8.34 7.93
CA MET A 59 5.65 8.75 8.37
C MET A 59 5.54 8.80 9.90
N ARG A 60 6.05 7.77 10.58
CA ARG A 60 6.09 7.74 12.05
C ARG A 60 6.96 8.88 12.61
N SER A 61 8.13 9.11 12.03
CA SER A 61 9.04 10.20 12.43
C SER A 61 8.36 11.56 12.33
N VAL A 62 7.71 11.83 11.19
CA VAL A 62 6.96 13.07 10.97
C VAL A 62 5.80 13.21 11.96
N SER A 63 5.02 12.15 12.18
CA SER A 63 3.93 12.17 13.17
C SER A 63 4.44 12.50 14.56
N LYS A 64 5.53 11.84 15.00
CA LYS A 64 6.16 12.09 16.31
C LYS A 64 6.66 13.53 16.46
N LYS A 65 7.31 14.08 15.43
CA LYS A 65 7.78 15.49 15.42
C LYS A 65 6.64 16.50 15.59
N ASN A 66 5.45 16.14 15.11
CA ASN A 66 4.24 16.96 15.21
C ASN A 66 3.38 16.62 16.46
N GLY A 67 3.92 15.89 17.44
CA GLY A 67 3.19 15.52 18.65
C GLY A 67 2.02 14.54 18.45
N SER A 68 1.95 13.88 17.29
CA SER A 68 0.85 12.97 16.93
C SER A 68 1.26 11.51 17.11
N LYS A 69 0.29 10.67 17.48
CA LYS A 69 0.47 9.21 17.47
C LYS A 69 0.33 8.65 16.07
N PHE A 70 1.21 7.72 15.71
CA PHE A 70 1.17 7.02 14.43
C PHE A 70 0.64 5.60 14.62
N VAL A 71 -0.43 5.25 13.93
CA VAL A 71 -1.03 3.91 13.93
C VAL A 71 -1.18 3.43 12.50
N LEU A 72 -0.71 2.22 12.21
CA LEU A 72 -0.87 1.58 10.89
C LEU A 72 -2.15 0.74 10.88
N ILE A 73 -2.96 0.86 9.84
CA ILE A 73 -4.18 0.09 9.68
C ILE A 73 -4.09 -0.80 8.44
N PHE A 74 -4.21 -2.11 8.64
CA PHE A 74 -4.31 -3.06 7.55
C PHE A 74 -5.76 -3.30 7.16
N LEU A 75 -6.13 -2.89 5.95
CA LEU A 75 -7.48 -3.04 5.41
C LEU A 75 -7.66 -4.35 4.63
N ASN A 76 -6.60 -4.89 4.07
CA ASN A 76 -6.59 -6.13 3.32
C ASN A 76 -5.79 -7.21 4.05
N LYS A 77 -6.24 -8.46 3.91
CA LYS A 77 -5.48 -9.61 4.39
C LYS A 77 -4.18 -9.73 3.58
N LEU A 78 -3.06 -9.70 4.27
CA LEU A 78 -1.76 -10.00 3.66
C LEU A 78 -1.61 -11.52 3.47
N SER A 79 -0.78 -11.94 2.50
CA SER A 79 -0.33 -13.33 2.48
C SER A 79 0.43 -13.65 3.79
N PRO A 80 0.44 -14.91 4.27
CA PRO A 80 1.14 -15.28 5.50
C PRO A 80 2.58 -14.76 5.54
N GLU A 81 3.36 -15.01 4.49
CA GLU A 81 4.76 -14.56 4.36
C GLU A 81 4.93 -13.03 4.51
N LYS A 82 4.06 -12.25 3.85
CA LYS A 82 4.08 -10.79 3.98
C LYS A 82 3.63 -10.33 5.36
N SER A 83 2.65 -11.02 5.94
CA SER A 83 2.17 -10.74 7.30
C SER A 83 3.28 -10.86 8.32
N ASP A 84 4.06 -11.95 8.26
CA ASP A 84 5.15 -12.22 9.19
C ASP A 84 6.28 -11.20 9.06
N LEU A 85 6.68 -10.89 7.81
CA LEU A 85 7.71 -9.89 7.53
C LEU A 85 7.33 -8.49 8.03
N TYR A 86 6.06 -8.10 7.90
CA TYR A 86 5.59 -6.83 8.44
C TYR A 86 5.43 -6.88 9.96
N ALA A 87 4.92 -7.96 10.53
CA ALA A 87 4.73 -8.09 11.98
C ALA A 87 6.07 -7.96 12.73
N GLU A 88 7.11 -8.64 12.27
CA GLU A 88 8.46 -8.53 12.84
C GLU A 88 9.00 -7.10 12.74
N PHE A 89 8.90 -6.48 11.55
CA PHE A 89 9.33 -5.10 11.34
C PHE A 89 8.59 -4.11 12.24
N LEU A 90 7.26 -4.22 12.36
CA LEU A 90 6.44 -3.33 13.17
C LEU A 90 6.76 -3.48 14.65
N LYS A 91 6.94 -4.73 15.13
CA LYS A 91 7.35 -5.03 16.51
C LYS A 91 8.73 -4.43 16.81
N LYS A 92 9.73 -4.70 15.96
CA LYS A 92 11.10 -4.19 16.11
C LYS A 92 11.14 -2.66 16.19
N ASN A 93 10.27 -1.98 15.46
CA ASN A 93 10.23 -0.53 15.41
C ASN A 93 9.16 0.08 16.34
N SER A 94 8.51 -0.70 17.22
CA SER A 94 7.45 -0.23 18.12
C SER A 94 6.35 0.57 17.38
N ILE A 95 5.95 0.10 16.20
CA ILE A 95 4.86 0.70 15.43
C ILE A 95 3.56 0.00 15.81
N GLN A 96 2.62 0.76 16.36
CA GLN A 96 1.28 0.23 16.63
C GLN A 96 0.53 -0.03 15.34
N TYR A 97 -0.18 -1.16 15.27
CA TYR A 97 -1.00 -1.48 14.12
C TYR A 97 -2.33 -2.13 14.50
N ILE A 98 -3.28 -2.02 13.60
CA ILE A 98 -4.63 -2.55 13.71
C ILE A 98 -4.96 -3.32 12.44
N ASN A 99 -5.46 -4.54 12.59
CA ASN A 99 -6.00 -5.34 11.49
C ASN A 99 -7.51 -5.13 11.39
N CYS A 100 -7.96 -4.46 10.32
CA CYS A 100 -9.37 -4.23 10.02
C CYS A 100 -9.70 -4.74 8.62
N HIS A 101 -9.46 -6.03 8.41
CA HIS A 101 -9.77 -6.68 7.14
C HIS A 101 -11.29 -6.80 6.99
N PHE A 102 -11.84 -6.26 5.92
CA PHE A 102 -13.25 -6.51 5.63
C PHE A 102 -13.45 -7.90 5.02
N PRO A 103 -14.60 -8.55 5.30
CA PRO A 103 -14.86 -9.89 4.81
C PRO A 103 -14.83 -9.97 3.29
N SER A 104 -14.38 -11.09 2.75
CA SER A 104 -14.47 -11.40 1.33
C SER A 104 -15.91 -11.79 0.99
N GLY A 105 -16.52 -11.15 0.00
CA GLY A 105 -17.87 -11.48 -0.46
C GLY A 105 -18.43 -10.42 -1.40
N LYS A 106 -19.33 -10.81 -2.28
CA LYS A 106 -19.95 -9.92 -3.27
C LYS A 106 -20.72 -8.77 -2.59
N GLN A 107 -21.31 -8.98 -1.42
CA GLN A 107 -22.04 -7.99 -0.63
C GLN A 107 -21.18 -6.84 -0.10
N TYR A 108 -19.87 -6.99 -0.10
CA TYR A 108 -18.89 -5.96 0.31
C TYR A 108 -18.22 -5.24 -0.86
N ARG A 109 -18.68 -5.51 -2.08
CA ARG A 109 -18.04 -4.98 -3.29
C ARG A 109 -19.05 -4.27 -4.18
N VAL A 110 -18.58 -3.27 -4.90
CA VAL A 110 -19.36 -2.62 -5.97
C VAL A 110 -19.47 -3.63 -7.12
N ILE A 111 -20.69 -3.81 -7.59
CA ILE A 111 -21.00 -4.75 -8.69
C ILE A 111 -20.26 -4.31 -9.95
N GLY A 112 -19.55 -5.26 -10.57
CA GLY A 112 -18.78 -5.04 -11.80
C GLY A 112 -17.39 -4.44 -11.63
N GLU A 113 -17.10 -3.74 -10.52
CA GLU A 113 -15.81 -3.06 -10.32
C GLU A 113 -14.88 -3.75 -9.32
N GLY A 114 -15.44 -4.55 -8.41
CA GLY A 114 -14.68 -5.26 -7.39
C GLY A 114 -14.12 -4.38 -6.25
N HIS A 115 -14.37 -3.07 -6.28
CA HIS A 115 -13.98 -2.15 -5.19
C HIS A 115 -14.86 -2.33 -3.93
N PRO A 116 -14.34 -2.02 -2.73
CA PRO A 116 -15.16 -2.00 -1.51
C PRO A 116 -16.35 -1.06 -1.67
N ASN A 117 -17.53 -1.49 -1.21
CA ASN A 117 -18.74 -0.68 -1.19
C ASN A 117 -18.99 -0.06 0.20
N GLY A 118 -20.09 0.66 0.37
CA GLY A 118 -20.46 1.32 1.63
C GLY A 118 -20.54 0.36 2.82
N THR A 119 -20.98 -0.89 2.63
CA THR A 119 -21.03 -1.91 3.70
C THR A 119 -19.63 -2.29 4.17
N ALA A 120 -18.67 -2.44 3.23
CA ALA A 120 -17.27 -2.70 3.56
C ALA A 120 -16.65 -1.51 4.32
N HIS A 121 -16.93 -0.28 3.88
CA HIS A 121 -16.44 0.92 4.57
C HIS A 121 -17.00 1.05 5.99
N LYS A 122 -18.29 0.79 6.19
CA LYS A 122 -18.91 0.78 7.52
C LYS A 122 -18.28 -0.27 8.43
N TYR A 123 -18.03 -1.47 7.91
CA TYR A 123 -17.34 -2.53 8.66
C TYR A 123 -15.94 -2.09 9.13
N VAL A 124 -15.17 -1.51 8.21
CA VAL A 124 -13.81 -1.01 8.52
C VAL A 124 -13.86 0.12 9.54
N ALA A 125 -14.78 1.07 9.39
CA ALA A 125 -14.95 2.19 10.32
C ALA A 125 -15.25 1.71 11.75
N ASN A 126 -16.18 0.78 11.91
CA ASN A 126 -16.49 0.17 13.21
C ASN A 126 -15.28 -0.55 13.80
N CYS A 127 -14.59 -1.38 13.00
CA CYS A 127 -13.38 -2.07 13.45
C CYS A 127 -12.29 -1.12 13.93
N ILE A 128 -12.08 0.00 13.22
CA ILE A 128 -11.10 1.02 13.61
C ILE A 128 -11.54 1.68 14.91
N TYR A 129 -12.80 2.09 15.01
CA TYR A 129 -13.36 2.74 16.17
C TYR A 129 -13.18 1.89 17.44
N ASP A 130 -13.66 0.64 17.41
CA ASP A 130 -13.59 -0.28 18.55
C ASP A 130 -12.16 -0.52 19.02
N LYS A 131 -11.24 -0.73 18.07
CA LYS A 131 -9.83 -1.02 18.39
C LYS A 131 -8.99 0.21 18.75
N LEU A 132 -9.38 1.40 18.31
CA LEU A 132 -8.72 2.64 18.77
C LEU A 132 -9.17 2.99 20.17
N ILE A 133 -10.46 2.93 20.48
CA ILE A 133 -10.96 3.25 21.83
C ILE A 133 -10.38 2.30 22.87
N SER A 134 -10.31 1.00 22.57
CA SER A 134 -9.70 0.01 23.47
C SER A 134 -8.20 0.21 23.74
N LYS A 135 -7.53 1.08 22.96
CA LYS A 135 -6.09 1.38 23.14
C LYS A 135 -5.83 2.78 23.69
N ILE A 136 -6.85 3.61 23.80
CA ILE A 136 -6.76 4.97 24.36
C ILE A 136 -7.16 4.98 25.84
N ASN A 137 -8.01 4.04 26.23
CA ASN A 137 -8.35 3.73 27.63
C ASN A 137 -7.38 2.71 28.22
#